data_847787361c61b2b0f0c8a276930b6218
#
_entry.id   847787361c61b2b0f0c8a276930b6218
#
_cell.length_a   1.000
_cell.length_b   1.000
_cell.length_c   1.000
_cell.angle_alpha   90.00
_cell.angle_beta   90.00
_cell.angle_gamma   90.00
#
_symmetry.space_group_name_H-M   'P 1'
#
loop_
_entity.id
_entity.type
_entity.pdbx_description
1 polymer ?
#
loop_
_entity_poly.entity_id
_entity_poly.type
_entity_poly.pdbx_seq_one_letter_code
_entity_poly.pdbx_strand_id
1 'polypeptide(L)'
;MKSSVAQIWHRPCGVSGMLYEQNLRRIACRSVVPVLLGLFGVLLPGLNNTANALETRDICSQAIDRVETGRKMPGELMTAISHVESGRWDAREEALYAWPWTVTNGPDGQYFPSKAAAIAHVRKLQAKGIRNIDVGCMQINLRYHPDAFENLESALDPETNAAYSAELLGKLFQAHKSWGEAIKHYHSANAKFNRPYHDKVVRQWNAARRVAAEEHRATVIAAHRAQREKWRAERAAQIADTGGASPGTPNP
;
A
#
# COMPACT_ATOMS: atom_id res chain seq x y z
N MET A 1 9.80 7.51 -38.58
CA MET A 1 10.94 6.58 -38.81
C MET A 1 11.37 6.02 -37.47
N LYS A 2 11.34 4.67 -37.40
CA LYS A 2 11.98 3.74 -36.46
C LYS A 2 11.50 3.79 -35.03
N SER A 3 10.84 2.85 -34.55
CA SER A 3 10.83 1.37 -34.38
C SER A 3 11.10 1.04 -32.92
N SER A 4 10.06 0.49 -32.34
CA SER A 4 9.98 -0.85 -31.72
C SER A 4 11.14 -1.24 -30.82
N VAL A 5 10.84 -1.55 -29.57
CA VAL A 5 11.20 -2.85 -29.00
C VAL A 5 10.10 -3.27 -28.00
N ALA A 6 9.30 -4.24 -28.43
CA ALA A 6 8.50 -5.06 -27.53
C ALA A 6 9.43 -6.12 -26.94
N GLN A 7 9.56 -6.19 -25.63
CA GLN A 7 10.16 -7.34 -24.97
C GLN A 7 9.08 -8.24 -24.39
N ILE A 8 9.00 -9.39 -25.05
CA ILE A 8 8.19 -10.56 -24.73
C ILE A 8 8.80 -11.25 -23.50
N TRP A 9 8.03 -11.36 -22.42
CA TRP A 9 8.39 -12.22 -21.31
C TRP A 9 7.84 -13.62 -21.54
N HIS A 10 8.73 -14.56 -21.90
CA HIS A 10 8.47 -15.99 -21.83
C HIS A 10 8.70 -16.48 -20.40
N ARG A 11 7.67 -17.15 -19.86
CA ARG A 11 7.77 -18.00 -18.67
C ARG A 11 8.37 -19.35 -19.06
N PRO A 12 9.11 -20.03 -18.18
CA PRO A 12 9.04 -21.49 -18.12
C PRO A 12 8.30 -21.95 -16.85
N CYS A 13 7.35 -22.83 -17.06
CA CYS A 13 6.82 -23.75 -16.05
C CYS A 13 7.90 -24.75 -15.65
N GLY A 14 8.01 -25.01 -14.36
CA GLY A 14 8.79 -26.12 -13.83
C GLY A 14 8.21 -26.53 -12.49
N VAL A 15 7.35 -27.54 -12.52
CA VAL A 15 6.84 -28.29 -11.37
C VAL A 15 7.97 -29.19 -10.86
N SER A 16 8.25 -29.18 -9.57
CA SER A 16 8.70 -30.38 -8.85
C SER A 16 8.56 -30.18 -7.36
N GLY A 17 7.65 -30.93 -6.78
CA GLY A 17 7.55 -31.12 -5.36
C GLY A 17 8.71 -31.98 -4.84
N MET A 18 9.10 -31.74 -3.61
CA MET A 18 9.68 -32.78 -2.77
C MET A 18 9.52 -32.45 -1.30
N LEU A 19 8.89 -33.36 -0.65
CA LEU A 19 8.74 -33.59 0.78
C LEU A 19 10.08 -33.46 1.52
N TYR A 20 10.11 -32.79 2.64
CA TYR A 20 11.11 -33.09 3.67
C TYR A 20 10.47 -33.05 5.05
N GLU A 21 10.26 -34.26 5.55
CA GLU A 21 9.91 -34.57 6.93
C GLU A 21 11.17 -34.60 7.82
N GLN A 22 10.94 -34.14 9.05
CA GLN A 22 11.56 -34.58 10.32
C GLN A 22 13.08 -34.56 10.48
N ASN A 23 13.51 -33.84 11.51
CA ASN A 23 14.32 -34.45 12.58
C ASN A 23 14.37 -33.59 13.84
N LEU A 24 13.60 -34.01 14.81
CA LEU A 24 13.82 -33.75 16.23
C LEU A 24 14.88 -34.75 16.73
N ARG A 25 15.96 -34.32 17.36
CA ARG A 25 16.53 -34.93 18.58
C ARG A 25 17.81 -34.22 19.05
N ARG A 26 17.69 -33.75 20.30
CA ARG A 26 18.66 -33.84 21.43
C ARG A 26 20.12 -33.44 21.16
N ILE A 27 20.66 -32.53 21.98
CA ILE A 27 21.54 -32.98 23.12
C ILE A 27 21.86 -31.73 23.95
N ALA A 28 21.68 -31.89 25.25
CA ALA A 28 22.20 -31.00 26.29
C ALA A 28 23.71 -31.26 26.46
N CYS A 29 24.50 -30.22 26.58
CA CYS A 29 25.72 -30.29 27.36
C CYS A 29 26.11 -28.90 27.89
N ARG A 30 26.25 -28.85 29.20
CA ARG A 30 26.78 -27.74 30.00
C ARG A 30 28.25 -27.51 29.66
N SER A 31 28.62 -26.25 29.44
CA SER A 31 29.98 -25.79 29.82
C SER A 31 29.92 -24.29 30.02
N VAL A 32 30.06 -23.88 31.25
CA VAL A 32 30.22 -22.50 31.69
C VAL A 32 31.65 -22.09 31.38
N VAL A 33 31.86 -21.11 30.53
CA VAL A 33 33.12 -20.38 30.39
C VAL A 33 32.79 -18.88 30.50
N PRO A 34 33.37 -18.16 31.44
CA PRO A 34 33.21 -16.72 31.48
C PRO A 34 34.15 -16.08 30.46
N VAL A 35 33.64 -15.50 29.39
CA VAL A 35 34.42 -14.67 28.47
C VAL A 35 34.06 -13.22 28.71
N LEU A 36 35.12 -12.50 29.05
CA LEU A 36 35.18 -11.04 29.24
C LEU A 36 34.47 -10.27 28.13
N LEU A 37 33.62 -9.34 28.55
CA LEU A 37 33.01 -8.31 27.73
C LEU A 37 34.10 -7.40 27.11
N GLY A 38 34.39 -7.63 25.85
CA GLY A 38 34.95 -6.61 24.97
C GLY A 38 33.78 -5.92 24.22
N LEU A 39 33.39 -4.72 24.62
CA LEU A 39 32.49 -3.85 23.91
C LEU A 39 33.14 -3.42 22.58
N PHE A 40 32.96 -4.21 21.53
CA PHE A 40 33.15 -3.73 20.16
C PHE A 40 31.76 -3.49 19.60
N GLY A 41 31.31 -2.24 19.73
CA GLY A 41 30.12 -1.73 19.07
C GLY A 41 30.35 -1.69 17.55
N VAL A 42 30.02 -2.80 16.86
CA VAL A 42 29.88 -2.77 15.42
C VAL A 42 28.58 -2.02 15.12
N LEU A 43 28.69 -0.71 14.84
CA LEU A 43 27.63 0.04 14.17
C LEU A 43 27.38 -0.65 12.82
N LEU A 44 26.28 -1.40 12.72
CA LEU A 44 25.75 -1.88 11.45
C LEU A 44 24.93 -0.74 10.81
N PRO A 45 25.42 -0.05 9.77
CA PRO A 45 24.70 1.09 9.17
C PRO A 45 23.58 0.68 8.22
N GLY A 46 23.08 -0.56 8.31
CA GLY A 46 22.10 -1.10 7.35
C GLY A 46 20.64 -1.19 7.83
N LEU A 47 20.39 -1.15 9.14
CA LEU A 47 19.04 -1.45 9.68
C LEU A 47 18.07 -0.26 9.60
N ASN A 48 18.58 0.97 9.56
CA ASN A 48 17.71 2.16 9.54
C ASN A 48 17.06 2.41 8.18
N ASN A 49 17.66 1.94 7.07
CA ASN A 49 17.12 2.14 5.72
C ASN A 49 15.91 1.25 5.41
N THR A 50 15.83 0.08 6.02
CA THR A 50 14.70 -0.85 5.79
C THR A 50 13.45 -0.41 6.54
N ALA A 51 13.58 0.08 7.78
CA ALA A 51 12.46 0.60 8.55
C ALA A 51 11.85 1.84 7.87
N ASN A 52 12.69 2.79 7.43
CA ASN A 52 12.23 4.00 6.73
C ASN A 52 11.56 3.67 5.38
N ALA A 53 12.01 2.62 4.67
CA ALA A 53 11.42 2.22 3.40
C ALA A 53 10.05 1.54 3.58
N LEU A 54 9.87 0.77 4.66
CA LEU A 54 8.60 0.17 5.04
C LEU A 54 7.57 1.23 5.43
N GLU A 55 7.98 2.19 6.25
CA GLU A 55 7.14 3.30 6.67
C GLU A 55 6.73 4.20 5.48
N THR A 56 7.66 4.47 4.57
CA THR A 56 7.38 5.29 3.38
C THR A 56 6.38 4.63 2.43
N ARG A 57 6.34 3.30 2.34
CA ARG A 57 5.43 2.53 1.50
C ARG A 57 3.96 2.81 1.80
N ASP A 58 3.65 2.93 3.09
CA ASP A 58 2.28 3.01 3.57
C ASP A 58 1.74 4.45 3.62
N ILE A 59 2.61 5.44 3.39
CA ILE A 59 2.24 6.85 3.50
C ILE A 59 1.10 7.22 2.53
N CYS A 60 1.20 6.81 1.27
CA CYS A 60 0.16 7.12 0.28
C CYS A 60 -1.15 6.40 0.58
N SER A 61 -1.11 5.11 0.93
CA SER A 61 -2.33 4.36 1.25
C SER A 61 -3.04 4.94 2.46
N GLN A 62 -2.31 5.23 3.54
CA GLN A 62 -2.88 5.87 4.73
C GLN A 62 -3.49 7.25 4.44
N ALA A 63 -2.83 8.06 3.60
CA ALA A 63 -3.36 9.37 3.19
C ALA A 63 -4.65 9.21 2.37
N ILE A 64 -4.67 8.26 1.44
CA ILE A 64 -5.81 7.94 0.59
C ILE A 64 -6.99 7.44 1.44
N ASP A 65 -6.77 6.51 2.37
CA ASP A 65 -7.80 5.96 3.25
C ASP A 65 -8.48 7.05 4.10
N ARG A 66 -7.68 7.98 4.64
CA ARG A 66 -8.22 9.13 5.39
C ARG A 66 -9.08 10.04 4.50
N VAL A 67 -8.67 10.24 3.26
CA VAL A 67 -9.37 11.12 2.31
C VAL A 67 -10.62 10.45 1.73
N GLU A 68 -10.60 9.15 1.44
CA GLU A 68 -11.76 8.42 0.93
C GLU A 68 -12.86 8.27 1.99
N THR A 69 -12.47 8.16 3.28
CA THR A 69 -13.41 7.99 4.38
C THR A 69 -14.43 9.13 4.41
N GLY A 70 -15.72 8.78 4.33
CA GLY A 70 -16.82 9.75 4.34
C GLY A 70 -17.11 10.44 2.99
N ARG A 71 -16.35 10.17 1.94
CA ARG A 71 -16.65 10.67 0.59
C ARG A 71 -17.54 9.69 -0.19
N LYS A 72 -18.45 10.23 -1.00
CA LYS A 72 -19.31 9.43 -1.91
C LYS A 72 -18.53 9.01 -3.16
N MET A 73 -17.48 8.24 -2.95
CA MET A 73 -16.57 7.73 -3.99
C MET A 73 -16.54 6.20 -3.88
N PRO A 74 -16.41 5.46 -4.98
CA PRO A 74 -16.24 4.02 -4.90
C PRO A 74 -14.95 3.66 -4.15
N GLY A 75 -15.02 2.73 -3.20
CA GLY A 75 -13.85 2.27 -2.46
C GLY A 75 -12.74 1.74 -3.39
N GLU A 76 -11.52 1.91 -3.00
CA GLU A 76 -10.30 1.52 -3.71
C GLU A 76 -10.07 2.24 -5.05
N LEU A 77 -10.89 3.25 -5.39
CA LEU A 77 -10.69 3.98 -6.63
C LEU A 77 -9.42 4.82 -6.61
N MET A 78 -9.20 5.57 -5.54
CA MET A 78 -7.99 6.39 -5.40
C MET A 78 -6.74 5.53 -5.22
N THR A 79 -6.84 4.43 -4.50
CA THR A 79 -5.78 3.40 -4.40
C THR A 79 -5.37 2.91 -5.79
N ALA A 80 -6.34 2.56 -6.63
CA ALA A 80 -6.07 2.13 -8.00
C ALA A 80 -5.40 3.20 -8.86
N ILE A 81 -5.85 4.44 -8.76
CA ILE A 81 -5.26 5.58 -9.47
C ILE A 81 -3.82 5.79 -8.99
N SER A 82 -3.57 5.84 -7.68
CA SER A 82 -2.24 6.04 -7.12
C SER A 82 -1.24 4.96 -7.57
N HIS A 83 -1.68 3.72 -7.68
CA HIS A 83 -0.87 2.62 -8.20
C HIS A 83 -0.49 2.80 -9.67
N VAL A 84 -1.35 3.43 -10.48
CA VAL A 84 -1.03 3.74 -11.88
C VAL A 84 -0.13 4.95 -11.99
N GLU A 85 -0.30 5.94 -11.11
CA GLU A 85 0.39 7.24 -11.15
C GLU A 85 1.80 7.18 -10.57
N SER A 86 1.93 6.63 -9.37
CA SER A 86 3.18 6.62 -8.62
C SER A 86 3.60 5.24 -8.12
N GLY A 87 3.01 4.19 -8.67
CA GLY A 87 3.24 2.83 -8.25
C GLY A 87 4.69 2.38 -8.45
N ARG A 88 5.30 1.88 -7.39
CA ARG A 88 6.62 1.28 -7.34
C ARG A 88 6.50 -0.19 -6.93
N TRP A 89 7.06 -1.07 -7.76
CA TRP A 89 7.08 -2.50 -7.46
C TRP A 89 8.12 -2.82 -6.38
N ASP A 90 7.70 -3.54 -5.36
CA ASP A 90 8.60 -4.13 -4.37
C ASP A 90 8.71 -5.64 -4.62
N ALA A 91 9.89 -6.08 -5.04
CA ALA A 91 10.12 -7.48 -5.39
C ALA A 91 10.20 -8.43 -4.18
N ARG A 92 10.38 -7.89 -2.96
CA ARG A 92 10.42 -8.72 -1.74
C ARG A 92 9.03 -9.05 -1.26
N GLU A 93 8.13 -8.07 -1.34
CA GLU A 93 6.74 -8.21 -0.94
C GLU A 93 5.83 -8.65 -2.09
N GLU A 94 6.38 -8.72 -3.31
CA GLU A 94 5.64 -9.01 -4.55
C GLU A 94 4.38 -8.12 -4.70
N ALA A 95 4.52 -6.85 -4.32
CA ALA A 95 3.42 -5.90 -4.27
C ALA A 95 3.77 -4.54 -4.89
N LEU A 96 2.73 -3.82 -5.31
CA LEU A 96 2.83 -2.47 -5.88
C LEU A 96 2.38 -1.47 -4.82
N TYR A 97 3.23 -0.46 -4.56
CA TYR A 97 2.96 0.61 -3.60
C TYR A 97 3.08 1.97 -4.28
N ALA A 98 2.12 2.86 -4.06
CA ALA A 98 2.25 4.25 -4.45
C ALA A 98 3.37 4.93 -3.64
N TRP A 99 4.28 5.64 -4.33
CA TRP A 99 5.44 6.27 -3.69
C TRP A 99 5.20 7.77 -3.54
N PRO A 100 5.21 8.32 -2.30
CA PRO A 100 4.79 9.69 -2.04
C PRO A 100 5.70 10.75 -2.66
N TRP A 101 6.97 10.45 -2.82
CA TRP A 101 7.95 11.38 -3.37
C TRP A 101 8.34 11.02 -4.79
N THR A 102 7.28 10.86 -5.61
CA THR A 102 7.40 10.63 -7.05
C THR A 102 7.29 11.95 -7.79
N VAL A 103 8.20 12.18 -8.73
CA VAL A 103 8.19 13.34 -9.62
C VAL A 103 8.35 12.87 -11.05
N THR A 104 7.43 13.29 -11.93
CA THR A 104 7.46 12.96 -13.37
C THR A 104 7.55 14.24 -14.20
N ASN A 105 8.47 14.27 -15.16
CA ASN A 105 8.60 15.38 -16.11
C ASN A 105 8.94 14.89 -17.52
N GLY A 106 8.31 13.81 -17.94
CA GLY A 106 8.56 13.14 -19.22
C GLY A 106 7.98 11.74 -19.19
N PRO A 107 8.56 10.79 -19.95
CA PRO A 107 8.01 9.45 -20.05
C PRO A 107 8.18 8.60 -18.79
N ASP A 108 9.14 8.94 -17.93
CA ASP A 108 9.52 8.13 -16.77
C ASP A 108 9.43 8.92 -15.46
N GLY A 109 8.75 8.35 -14.49
CA GLY A 109 8.70 8.85 -13.11
C GLY A 109 9.98 8.55 -12.34
N GLN A 110 10.41 9.47 -11.49
CA GLN A 110 11.54 9.30 -10.59
C GLN A 110 11.06 9.21 -9.15
N TYR A 111 11.59 8.22 -8.42
CA TYR A 111 11.28 7.98 -7.01
C TYR A 111 12.39 8.53 -6.14
N PHE A 112 12.05 9.45 -5.24
CA PHE A 112 13.02 10.06 -4.34
C PHE A 112 12.95 9.42 -2.95
N PRO A 113 14.07 9.42 -2.19
CA PRO A 113 14.10 8.82 -0.85
C PRO A 113 13.43 9.68 0.22
N SER A 114 13.14 10.95 -0.08
CA SER A 114 12.51 11.88 0.87
C SER A 114 11.76 13.00 0.16
N LYS A 115 10.82 13.62 0.87
CA LYS A 115 10.11 14.83 0.45
C LYS A 115 11.07 15.97 0.05
N ALA A 116 12.10 16.21 0.88
CA ALA A 116 13.09 17.24 0.61
C ALA A 116 13.87 17.00 -0.69
N ALA A 117 14.24 15.75 -0.98
CA ALA A 117 14.92 15.39 -2.23
C ALA A 117 14.02 15.61 -3.45
N ALA A 118 12.74 15.23 -3.36
CA ALA A 118 11.76 15.46 -4.43
C ALA A 118 11.56 16.98 -4.67
N ILE A 119 11.39 17.77 -3.62
CA ILE A 119 11.28 19.25 -3.71
C ILE A 119 12.51 19.85 -4.40
N ALA A 120 13.70 19.45 -3.97
CA ALA A 120 14.94 19.94 -4.57
C ALA A 120 15.01 19.61 -6.07
N HIS A 121 14.55 18.44 -6.47
CA HIS A 121 14.47 18.04 -7.87
C HIS A 121 13.46 18.89 -8.65
N VAL A 122 12.25 19.10 -8.13
CA VAL A 122 11.25 19.99 -8.77
C VAL A 122 11.77 21.39 -8.96
N ARG A 123 12.42 21.98 -7.93
CA ARG A 123 13.05 23.31 -8.03
C ARG A 123 14.12 23.37 -9.11
N LYS A 124 14.93 22.30 -9.25
CA LYS A 124 15.93 22.20 -10.32
C LYS A 124 15.31 22.15 -11.71
N LEU A 125 14.19 21.43 -11.88
CA LEU A 125 13.42 21.41 -13.13
C LEU A 125 12.84 22.78 -13.45
N GLN A 126 12.21 23.42 -12.47
CA GLN A 126 11.62 24.75 -12.62
C GLN A 126 12.66 25.82 -12.98
N ALA A 127 13.87 25.76 -12.40
CA ALA A 127 14.99 26.64 -12.74
C ALA A 127 15.46 26.46 -14.19
N LYS A 128 15.23 25.30 -14.80
CA LYS A 128 15.48 25.04 -16.23
C LYS A 128 14.31 25.43 -17.14
N GLY A 129 13.26 26.06 -16.60
CA GLY A 129 12.07 26.44 -17.34
C GLY A 129 11.07 25.31 -17.57
N ILE A 130 11.29 24.11 -17.01
CA ILE A 130 10.38 22.97 -17.14
C ILE A 130 9.20 23.22 -16.19
N ARG A 131 7.98 23.22 -16.75
CA ARG A 131 6.73 23.49 -16.01
C ARG A 131 5.80 22.27 -15.96
N ASN A 132 5.90 21.37 -16.96
CA ASN A 132 5.09 20.15 -17.01
C ASN A 132 5.71 19.11 -16.07
N ILE A 133 5.29 19.15 -14.81
CA ILE A 133 5.83 18.34 -13.73
C ILE A 133 4.66 17.78 -12.93
N ASP A 134 4.61 16.46 -12.79
CA ASP A 134 3.65 15.73 -11.97
C ASP A 134 4.29 15.36 -10.64
N VAL A 135 3.56 15.48 -9.53
CA VAL A 135 4.12 15.28 -8.19
C VAL A 135 3.21 14.48 -7.26
N GLY A 136 3.83 13.72 -6.37
CA GLY A 136 3.18 13.07 -5.22
C GLY A 136 2.53 11.74 -5.53
N CYS A 137 1.75 11.24 -4.56
CA CYS A 137 1.03 9.97 -4.65
C CYS A 137 0.10 9.89 -5.87
N MET A 138 -0.54 11.01 -6.19
CA MET A 138 -1.59 11.10 -7.19
C MET A 138 -1.15 11.82 -8.46
N GLN A 139 0.14 12.16 -8.59
CA GLN A 139 0.78 12.78 -9.76
C GLN A 139 0.01 13.99 -10.30
N ILE A 140 -0.26 14.95 -9.40
CA ILE A 140 -0.93 16.19 -9.78
C ILE A 140 0.04 17.08 -10.57
N ASN A 141 -0.38 17.50 -11.76
CA ASN A 141 0.44 18.30 -12.66
C ASN A 141 0.45 19.79 -12.26
N LEU A 142 1.64 20.31 -11.93
CA LEU A 142 1.84 21.67 -11.44
C LEU A 142 1.57 22.75 -12.50
N ARG A 143 1.60 22.39 -13.79
CA ARG A 143 1.30 23.33 -14.89
C ARG A 143 -0.21 23.48 -15.14
N TYR A 144 -0.92 22.34 -15.10
CA TYR A 144 -2.36 22.33 -15.39
C TYR A 144 -3.21 22.66 -14.17
N HIS A 145 -2.62 22.54 -12.98
CA HIS A 145 -3.24 22.84 -11.69
C HIS A 145 -2.38 23.83 -10.88
N PRO A 146 -2.16 25.07 -11.39
CA PRO A 146 -1.25 26.02 -10.76
C PRO A 146 -1.70 26.46 -9.36
N ASP A 147 -3.01 26.42 -9.10
CA ASP A 147 -3.61 26.85 -7.84
C ASP A 147 -3.98 25.69 -6.92
N ALA A 148 -3.52 24.45 -7.25
CA ALA A 148 -3.81 23.26 -6.46
C ALA A 148 -3.16 23.31 -5.08
N PHE A 149 -2.00 23.94 -4.97
CA PHE A 149 -1.16 23.95 -3.78
C PHE A 149 -0.52 25.31 -3.56
N GLU A 150 -0.38 25.69 -2.29
CA GLU A 150 0.28 26.95 -1.93
C GLU A 150 1.80 26.95 -2.27
N ASN A 151 2.41 25.78 -2.15
CA ASN A 151 3.85 25.60 -2.35
C ASN A 151 4.20 24.13 -2.65
N LEU A 152 5.48 23.83 -2.90
CA LEU A 152 5.95 22.47 -3.16
C LEU A 152 5.87 21.55 -1.95
N GLU A 153 5.98 22.11 -0.76
CA GLU A 153 5.86 21.40 0.50
C GLU A 153 4.47 20.81 0.67
N SER A 154 3.42 21.56 0.32
CA SER A 154 2.02 21.09 0.30
C SER A 154 1.73 20.19 -0.90
N ALA A 155 2.32 20.47 -2.07
CA ALA A 155 2.15 19.63 -3.27
C ALA A 155 2.68 18.20 -3.08
N LEU A 156 3.77 18.04 -2.33
CA LEU A 156 4.39 16.76 -1.97
C LEU A 156 3.99 16.28 -0.56
N ASP A 157 3.01 16.91 0.07
CA ASP A 157 2.36 16.37 1.25
C ASP A 157 1.33 15.32 0.85
N PRO A 158 1.41 14.08 1.34
CA PRO A 158 0.57 12.98 0.85
C PRO A 158 -0.92 13.21 1.08
N GLU A 159 -1.32 13.78 2.22
CA GLU A 159 -2.73 14.05 2.51
C GLU A 159 -3.27 15.18 1.64
N THR A 160 -2.52 16.27 1.50
CA THR A 160 -2.89 17.42 0.67
C THR A 160 -2.97 17.01 -0.80
N ASN A 161 -2.02 16.20 -1.27
CA ASN A 161 -1.99 15.68 -2.63
C ASN A 161 -3.18 14.74 -2.92
N ALA A 162 -3.48 13.82 -2.00
CA ALA A 162 -4.64 12.95 -2.10
C ALA A 162 -5.98 13.72 -2.00
N ALA A 163 -6.08 14.70 -1.09
CA ALA A 163 -7.28 15.51 -0.91
C ALA A 163 -7.64 16.31 -2.18
N TYR A 164 -6.64 16.93 -2.80
CA TYR A 164 -6.83 17.63 -4.09
C TYR A 164 -7.28 16.67 -5.19
N SER A 165 -6.66 15.51 -5.29
CA SER A 165 -7.04 14.46 -6.26
C SER A 165 -8.50 14.01 -6.09
N ALA A 166 -8.93 13.80 -4.83
CA ALA A 166 -10.32 13.42 -4.53
C ALA A 166 -11.32 14.52 -4.94
N GLU A 167 -10.96 15.78 -4.73
CA GLU A 167 -11.78 16.92 -5.16
C GLU A 167 -11.87 16.97 -6.69
N LEU A 168 -10.74 16.82 -7.38
CA LEU A 168 -10.67 16.79 -8.85
C LEU A 168 -11.54 15.65 -9.41
N LEU A 169 -11.40 14.44 -8.88
CA LEU A 169 -12.21 13.29 -9.28
C LEU A 169 -13.70 13.52 -9.01
N GLY A 170 -14.04 14.13 -7.89
CA GLY A 170 -15.41 14.52 -7.57
C GLY A 170 -15.99 15.52 -8.60
N LYS A 171 -15.23 16.54 -8.97
CA LYS A 171 -15.63 17.51 -10.02
C LYS A 171 -15.82 16.83 -11.38
N LEU A 172 -14.91 15.92 -11.75
CA LEU A 172 -15.00 15.16 -13.00
C LEU A 172 -16.23 14.24 -13.00
N PHE A 173 -16.52 13.57 -11.87
CA PHE A 173 -17.75 12.79 -11.73
C PHE A 173 -19.01 13.65 -11.86
N GLN A 174 -19.03 14.82 -11.24
CA GLN A 174 -20.18 15.73 -11.36
C GLN A 174 -20.39 16.20 -12.81
N ALA A 175 -19.31 16.43 -13.56
CA ALA A 175 -19.38 16.84 -14.95
C ALA A 175 -19.85 15.71 -15.88
N HIS A 176 -19.36 14.49 -15.68
CA HIS A 176 -19.58 13.37 -16.59
C HIS A 176 -20.60 12.34 -16.11
N LYS A 177 -21.02 12.40 -14.85
CA LYS A 177 -21.95 11.45 -14.19
C LYS A 177 -21.52 9.96 -14.28
N SER A 178 -20.23 9.72 -14.46
CA SER A 178 -19.63 8.41 -14.63
C SER A 178 -18.23 8.38 -14.05
N TRP A 179 -17.95 7.42 -13.17
CA TRP A 179 -16.59 7.21 -12.64
C TRP A 179 -15.62 6.75 -13.72
N GLY A 180 -16.07 5.98 -14.71
CA GLY A 180 -15.25 5.60 -15.86
C GLY A 180 -14.81 6.81 -16.68
N GLU A 181 -15.71 7.77 -16.93
CA GLU A 181 -15.34 9.02 -17.59
C GLU A 181 -14.49 9.92 -16.69
N ALA A 182 -14.77 10.00 -15.39
CA ALA A 182 -13.93 10.72 -14.44
C ALA A 182 -12.48 10.22 -14.45
N ILE A 183 -12.28 8.89 -14.42
CA ILE A 183 -10.95 8.26 -14.56
C ILE A 183 -10.27 8.70 -15.86
N LYS A 184 -10.96 8.63 -16.99
CA LYS A 184 -10.40 9.04 -18.28
C LYS A 184 -9.92 10.48 -18.25
N HIS A 185 -10.80 11.39 -17.81
CA HIS A 185 -10.55 12.82 -17.80
C HIS A 185 -9.56 13.27 -16.73
N TYR A 186 -9.33 12.44 -15.69
CA TYR A 186 -8.29 12.67 -14.71
C TYR A 186 -6.91 12.75 -15.37
N HIS A 187 -6.64 11.85 -16.30
CA HIS A 187 -5.37 11.80 -17.03
C HIS A 187 -5.33 12.71 -18.25
N SER A 188 -6.39 12.73 -19.07
CA SER A 188 -6.40 13.52 -20.30
C SER A 188 -7.81 13.62 -20.90
N ALA A 189 -8.11 14.74 -21.51
CA ALA A 189 -9.30 14.87 -22.37
C ALA A 189 -9.15 14.14 -23.71
N ASN A 190 -7.94 13.77 -24.12
CA ASN A 190 -7.68 13.14 -25.42
C ASN A 190 -7.87 11.62 -25.33
N ALA A 191 -8.79 11.08 -26.14
CA ALA A 191 -9.14 9.66 -26.17
C ALA A 191 -7.95 8.72 -26.49
N LYS A 192 -6.93 9.20 -27.20
CA LYS A 192 -5.72 8.43 -27.49
C LYS A 192 -4.94 8.08 -26.22
N PHE A 193 -4.96 8.96 -25.23
CA PHE A 193 -4.23 8.80 -23.97
C PHE A 193 -5.11 8.29 -22.84
N ASN A 194 -6.36 8.76 -22.76
CA ASN A 194 -7.23 8.45 -21.64
C ASN A 194 -7.81 7.03 -21.66
N ARG A 195 -8.04 6.42 -22.83
CA ARG A 195 -8.52 5.03 -22.92
C ARG A 195 -7.52 4.01 -22.38
N PRO A 196 -6.24 3.98 -22.81
CA PRO A 196 -5.26 3.09 -22.24
C PRO A 196 -5.03 3.31 -20.74
N TYR A 197 -5.10 4.56 -20.30
CA TYR A 197 -5.02 4.92 -18.89
C TYR A 197 -6.19 4.33 -18.08
N HIS A 198 -7.43 4.57 -18.52
CA HIS A 198 -8.62 4.01 -17.93
C HIS A 198 -8.51 2.50 -17.75
N ASP A 199 -8.07 1.78 -18.79
CA ASP A 199 -7.94 0.32 -18.75
C ASP A 199 -6.89 -0.13 -17.72
N LYS A 200 -5.81 0.64 -17.54
CA LYS A 200 -4.82 0.40 -16.48
C LYS A 200 -5.45 0.59 -15.09
N VAL A 201 -6.15 1.70 -14.88
CA VAL A 201 -6.80 1.99 -13.59
C VAL A 201 -7.85 0.94 -13.26
N VAL A 202 -8.71 0.54 -14.20
CA VAL A 202 -9.73 -0.49 -13.96
C VAL A 202 -9.09 -1.84 -13.58
N ARG A 203 -7.98 -2.22 -14.19
CA ARG A 203 -7.25 -3.44 -13.78
C ARG A 203 -6.74 -3.35 -12.35
N GLN A 204 -6.12 -2.23 -11.98
CA GLN A 204 -5.65 -1.99 -10.61
C GLN A 204 -6.81 -1.92 -9.61
N TRP A 205 -7.91 -1.27 -9.99
CA TRP A 205 -9.09 -1.17 -9.15
C TRP A 205 -9.71 -2.53 -8.83
N ASN A 206 -9.84 -3.39 -9.85
CA ASN A 206 -10.32 -4.75 -9.63
C ASN A 206 -9.35 -5.57 -8.76
N ALA A 207 -8.04 -5.34 -8.86
CA ALA A 207 -7.06 -5.98 -8.00
C ALA A 207 -7.17 -5.49 -6.54
N ALA A 208 -7.18 -4.17 -6.32
CA ALA A 208 -7.32 -3.56 -5.00
C ALA A 208 -8.60 -4.01 -4.28
N ARG A 209 -9.75 -3.99 -4.98
CA ARG A 209 -11.03 -4.48 -4.44
C ARG A 209 -11.02 -5.96 -4.03
N ARG A 210 -10.28 -6.81 -4.75
CA ARG A 210 -10.13 -8.21 -4.34
C ARG A 210 -9.33 -8.31 -3.04
N VAL A 211 -8.21 -7.61 -2.93
CA VAL A 211 -7.39 -7.58 -1.72
C VAL A 211 -8.22 -7.08 -0.54
N ALA A 212 -8.87 -5.93 -0.66
CA ALA A 212 -9.71 -5.37 0.39
C ALA A 212 -10.84 -6.32 0.83
N ALA A 213 -11.47 -7.03 -0.13
CA ALA A 213 -12.50 -8.01 0.19
C ALA A 213 -11.95 -9.25 0.91
N GLU A 214 -10.72 -9.66 0.63
CA GLU A 214 -10.04 -10.77 1.31
C GLU A 214 -9.63 -10.38 2.72
N GLU A 215 -9.08 -9.18 2.92
CA GLU A 215 -8.72 -8.63 4.23
C GLU A 215 -9.96 -8.46 5.12
N HIS A 216 -11.04 -7.92 4.56
CA HIS A 216 -12.31 -7.80 5.29
C HIS A 216 -12.84 -9.17 5.73
N ARG A 217 -12.83 -10.17 4.83
CA ARG A 217 -13.23 -11.54 5.19
C ARG A 217 -12.35 -12.14 6.28
N ALA A 218 -11.03 -11.96 6.20
CA ALA A 218 -10.10 -12.44 7.22
C ALA A 218 -10.38 -11.80 8.57
N THR A 219 -10.63 -10.49 8.60
CA THR A 219 -10.99 -9.74 9.81
C THR A 219 -12.29 -10.23 10.44
N VAL A 220 -13.34 -10.44 9.64
CA VAL A 220 -14.63 -10.98 10.11
C VAL A 220 -14.46 -12.40 10.68
N ILE A 221 -13.70 -13.27 10.00
CA ILE A 221 -13.42 -14.63 10.48
C ILE A 221 -12.65 -14.59 11.80
N ALA A 222 -11.64 -13.72 11.92
CA ALA A 222 -10.86 -13.56 13.15
C ALA A 222 -11.75 -13.08 14.32
N ALA A 223 -12.61 -12.09 14.08
CA ALA A 223 -13.56 -11.60 15.08
C ALA A 223 -14.52 -12.71 15.56
N HIS A 224 -15.08 -13.49 14.63
CA HIS A 224 -15.94 -14.63 14.99
C HIS A 224 -15.21 -15.74 15.76
N ARG A 225 -13.93 -15.99 15.45
CA ARG A 225 -13.11 -16.94 16.22
C ARG A 225 -12.91 -16.45 17.65
N ALA A 226 -12.48 -15.20 17.81
CA ALA A 226 -12.28 -14.58 19.13
C ALA A 226 -13.57 -14.60 19.98
N GLN A 227 -14.71 -14.26 19.38
CA GLN A 227 -15.99 -14.31 20.07
C GLN A 227 -16.36 -15.73 20.53
N ARG A 228 -16.14 -16.75 19.68
CA ARG A 228 -16.38 -18.15 20.06
C ARG A 228 -15.46 -18.63 21.17
N GLU A 229 -14.18 -18.22 21.14
CA GLU A 229 -13.23 -18.55 22.19
C GLU A 229 -13.63 -17.92 23.54
N LYS A 230 -14.03 -16.64 23.52
CA LYS A 230 -14.55 -15.94 24.67
C LYS A 230 -15.77 -16.66 25.25
N TRP A 231 -16.75 -16.99 24.42
CA TRP A 231 -17.95 -17.71 24.83
C TRP A 231 -17.64 -19.10 25.44
N ARG A 232 -16.68 -19.85 24.84
CA ARG A 232 -16.24 -21.16 25.37
C ARG A 232 -15.58 -21.00 26.75
N ALA A 233 -14.73 -19.99 26.93
CA ALA A 233 -14.07 -19.71 28.19
C ALA A 233 -15.08 -19.33 29.29
N GLU A 234 -16.05 -18.46 28.99
CA GLU A 234 -17.12 -18.06 29.89
C GLU A 234 -17.98 -19.29 30.31
N ARG A 235 -18.33 -20.13 29.35
CA ARG A 235 -19.12 -21.34 29.61
C ARG A 235 -18.32 -22.36 30.44
N ALA A 236 -17.03 -22.53 30.20
CA ALA A 236 -16.16 -23.40 31.00
C ALA A 236 -16.04 -22.89 32.44
N ALA A 237 -15.91 -21.57 32.64
CA ALA A 237 -15.88 -20.96 33.95
C ALA A 237 -17.21 -21.18 34.72
N GLN A 238 -18.37 -20.99 34.04
CA GLN A 238 -19.68 -21.28 34.63
C GLN A 238 -19.85 -22.74 35.04
N ILE A 239 -19.39 -23.70 34.22
CA ILE A 239 -19.44 -25.13 34.53
C ILE A 239 -18.53 -25.44 35.76
N ALA A 240 -17.36 -24.84 35.85
CA ALA A 240 -16.45 -25.02 36.97
C ALA A 240 -17.03 -24.46 38.30
N ASP A 241 -17.73 -23.32 38.20
CA ASP A 241 -18.37 -22.70 39.32
C ASP A 241 -19.63 -23.49 39.82
N THR A 242 -20.39 -24.07 38.89
CA THR A 242 -21.57 -24.90 39.17
C THR A 242 -21.28 -26.37 39.46
N GLY A 243 -20.11 -26.87 39.05
CA GLY A 243 -19.70 -28.28 39.18
C GLY A 243 -19.34 -28.74 40.62
N GLY A 244 -19.45 -27.88 41.61
CA GLY A 244 -19.30 -28.23 43.01
C GLY A 244 -20.58 -28.81 43.65
N ALA A 245 -21.75 -28.77 42.99
CA ALA A 245 -22.96 -29.40 43.45
C ALA A 245 -23.12 -30.78 42.84
N SER A 246 -22.60 -31.79 43.51
CA SER A 246 -22.94 -33.22 43.25
C SER A 246 -24.46 -33.39 43.36
N PRO A 247 -25.13 -33.95 42.34
CA PRO A 247 -26.54 -34.31 42.51
C PRO A 247 -26.64 -35.32 43.64
N GLY A 248 -27.26 -34.89 44.76
CA GLY A 248 -27.55 -35.76 45.89
C GLY A 248 -28.20 -37.04 45.38
N THR A 249 -27.64 -38.18 45.74
CA THR A 249 -28.27 -39.49 45.59
C THR A 249 -29.68 -39.45 46.17
N PRO A 250 -30.71 -39.87 45.43
CA PRO A 250 -32.00 -40.05 46.00
C PRO A 250 -31.87 -41.20 47.03
N ASN A 251 -32.21 -40.85 48.27
CA ASN A 251 -32.30 -41.83 49.37
C ASN A 251 -33.50 -42.75 49.14
N PRO A 252 -33.40 -44.03 49.48
CA PRO A 252 -34.38 -45.07 49.20
C PRO A 252 -35.72 -44.91 49.91
#